data_90d1c0cd6f3811ef7e427041851c7d06
#
_entry.id   90d1c0cd6f3811ef7e427041851c7d06
#
_cell.length_a   1.000
_cell.length_b   1.000
_cell.length_c   1.000
_cell.angle_alpha   90.00
_cell.angle_beta   90.00
_cell.angle_gamma   90.00
#
_symmetry.space_group_name_H-M   'P 1'
#
loop_
_entity.id
_entity.type
_entity.pdbx_description
1 polymer ?
#
loop_
_entity_poly.entity_id
_entity_poly.type
_entity_poly.pdbx_seq_one_letter_code
_entity_poly.pdbx_strand_id
1 'polypeptide(L)'
;MKDSKIETYKEYDYNTDPTKLTKQIEEITKYRIRKQNLEDEITRIKNSNEPNKEKKIKRLEKRYTIGNLNFDAVVISDFDESLKSVTTSLLYTDVKPENKYFITLNQWFDESLLKETDVQPIYYPSINKENFDDYKIKYFNAFNEDPSHLSLLSYDLVGLIYYLSFKSDLTNLSRLFKKQNSFKGKIGIFDVKNNKINHRLNFYKVENKELTKIF
;
A
#
# COMPACT_ATOMS: atom_id res chain seq x y z
N MET A 1 16.42 5.51 -6.09
CA MET A 1 15.67 4.70 -7.06
C MET A 1 16.42 4.40 -8.38
N LYS A 2 17.72 4.71 -8.47
CA LYS A 2 18.47 4.53 -9.73
C LYS A 2 18.87 3.07 -10.06
N ASP A 3 18.64 2.11 -9.15
CA ASP A 3 19.02 0.71 -9.34
C ASP A 3 17.84 -0.27 -9.45
N SER A 4 16.59 0.22 -9.42
CA SER A 4 15.41 -0.62 -9.61
C SER A 4 14.92 -0.50 -11.05
N LYS A 5 14.63 -1.64 -11.69
CA LYS A 5 13.95 -1.70 -13.01
C LYS A 5 12.46 -1.28 -12.92
N ILE A 6 12.07 -0.54 -11.88
CA ILE A 6 10.70 -0.09 -11.65
C ILE A 6 10.60 1.33 -12.20
N GLU A 7 9.71 1.52 -13.16
CA GLU A 7 9.39 2.82 -13.74
C GLU A 7 8.03 3.29 -13.25
N THR A 8 7.94 4.55 -12.83
CA THR A 8 6.65 5.18 -12.52
C THR A 8 5.95 5.49 -13.85
N TYR A 9 4.85 4.80 -14.11
CA TYR A 9 4.07 5.01 -15.33
C TYR A 9 3.38 6.37 -15.32
N LYS A 10 2.69 6.71 -14.24
CA LYS A 10 2.03 8.01 -14.00
C LYS A 10 1.81 8.24 -12.51
N GLU A 11 1.76 9.51 -12.15
CA GLU A 11 1.38 10.00 -10.82
C GLU A 11 0.10 10.83 -10.95
N TYR A 12 -0.79 10.71 -9.98
CA TYR A 12 -2.06 11.41 -9.96
C TYR A 12 -2.36 11.93 -8.55
N ASP A 13 -2.69 13.20 -8.48
CA ASP A 13 -3.42 13.75 -7.35
C ASP A 13 -4.90 13.50 -7.56
N TYR A 14 -5.58 12.88 -6.60
CA TYR A 14 -6.98 12.59 -6.73
C TYR A 14 -7.86 13.43 -5.80
N ASN A 15 -9.10 13.62 -6.22
CA ASN A 15 -10.08 14.33 -5.43
C ASN A 15 -10.71 13.39 -4.41
N THR A 16 -10.89 13.86 -3.17
CA THR A 16 -11.54 13.10 -2.09
C THR A 16 -13.06 12.96 -2.26
N ASP A 17 -13.69 13.75 -3.15
CA ASP A 17 -15.09 13.55 -3.54
C ASP A 17 -15.22 12.23 -4.31
N PRO A 18 -16.00 11.25 -3.81
CA PRO A 18 -16.08 9.91 -4.41
C PRO A 18 -16.50 9.90 -5.87
N THR A 19 -17.36 10.83 -6.28
CA THR A 19 -17.85 10.92 -7.66
C THR A 19 -16.73 11.37 -8.60
N LYS A 20 -15.95 12.36 -8.17
CA LYS A 20 -14.81 12.87 -8.96
C LYS A 20 -13.68 11.85 -8.98
N LEU A 21 -13.39 11.23 -7.85
CA LEU A 21 -12.41 10.15 -7.74
C LEU A 21 -12.73 9.00 -8.71
N THR A 22 -13.97 8.52 -8.71
CA THR A 22 -14.39 7.43 -9.60
C THR A 22 -14.19 7.80 -11.07
N LYS A 23 -14.55 9.03 -11.49
CA LYS A 23 -14.32 9.50 -12.85
C LYS A 23 -12.83 9.55 -13.21
N GLN A 24 -11.98 10.04 -12.31
CA GLN A 24 -10.53 10.05 -12.51
C GLN A 24 -9.98 8.62 -12.70
N ILE A 25 -10.43 7.68 -11.88
CA ILE A 25 -10.01 6.27 -12.00
C ILE A 25 -10.54 5.62 -13.28
N GLU A 26 -11.77 5.93 -13.72
CA GLU A 26 -12.29 5.51 -15.04
C GLU A 26 -11.36 5.96 -16.19
N GLU A 27 -10.88 7.21 -16.13
CA GLU A 27 -9.97 7.76 -17.16
C GLU A 27 -8.58 7.08 -17.11
N ILE A 28 -7.99 6.94 -15.91
CA ILE A 28 -6.68 6.30 -15.70
C ILE A 28 -6.68 4.86 -16.20
N THR A 29 -7.75 4.13 -15.91
CA THR A 29 -7.92 2.72 -16.24
C THR A 29 -8.48 2.50 -17.64
N LYS A 30 -8.82 3.56 -18.36
CA LYS A 30 -9.52 3.50 -19.66
C LYS A 30 -10.79 2.63 -19.61
N TYR A 31 -11.50 2.67 -18.48
CA TYR A 31 -12.61 1.78 -18.19
C TYR A 31 -13.68 1.76 -19.29
N ARG A 32 -14.11 2.95 -19.76
CA ARG A 32 -15.14 3.06 -20.80
C ARG A 32 -14.70 2.42 -22.11
N ILE A 33 -13.45 2.62 -22.52
CA ILE A 33 -12.89 2.01 -23.73
C ILE A 33 -12.84 0.48 -23.57
N ARG A 34 -12.38 0.00 -22.42
CA ARG A 34 -12.27 -1.44 -22.13
C ARG A 34 -13.65 -2.10 -22.07
N LYS A 35 -14.67 -1.39 -21.58
CA LYS A 35 -16.06 -1.85 -21.57
C LYS A 35 -16.62 -1.91 -23.00
N GLN A 36 -16.43 -0.86 -23.80
CA GLN A 36 -16.83 -0.83 -25.19
C GLN A 36 -16.19 -1.97 -26.00
N ASN A 37 -14.88 -2.20 -25.80
CA ASN A 37 -14.17 -3.33 -26.46
C ASN A 37 -14.85 -4.68 -26.16
N LEU A 38 -15.37 -4.87 -24.93
CA LEU A 38 -16.07 -6.09 -24.56
C LEU A 38 -17.40 -6.22 -25.34
N GLU A 39 -18.17 -5.14 -25.41
CA GLU A 39 -19.46 -5.09 -26.12
C GLU A 39 -19.25 -5.33 -27.62
N ASP A 40 -18.23 -4.72 -28.20
CA ASP A 40 -17.86 -4.88 -29.63
C ASP A 40 -17.44 -6.31 -29.92
N GLU A 41 -16.62 -6.93 -29.04
CA GLU A 41 -16.16 -8.31 -29.23
C GLU A 41 -17.32 -9.31 -29.10
N ILE A 42 -18.23 -9.10 -28.16
CA ILE A 42 -19.44 -9.93 -28.04
C ILE A 42 -20.29 -9.81 -29.34
N THR A 43 -20.44 -8.58 -29.83
CA THR A 43 -21.20 -8.31 -31.07
C THR A 43 -20.51 -8.94 -32.28
N ARG A 44 -19.21 -8.84 -32.39
CA ARG A 44 -18.41 -9.48 -33.42
C ARG A 44 -18.60 -10.99 -33.44
N ILE A 45 -18.54 -11.63 -32.29
CA ILE A 45 -18.73 -13.09 -32.20
C ILE A 45 -20.16 -13.49 -32.49
N LYS A 46 -21.18 -12.72 -32.03
CA LYS A 46 -22.60 -12.96 -32.37
C LYS A 46 -22.85 -13.00 -33.89
N ASN A 47 -22.17 -12.13 -34.63
CA ASN A 47 -22.30 -12.01 -36.08
C ASN A 47 -21.35 -12.93 -36.87
N SER A 48 -20.47 -13.67 -36.18
CA SER A 48 -19.52 -14.59 -36.83
C SER A 48 -20.10 -16.01 -36.96
N ASN A 49 -19.51 -16.79 -37.87
CA ASN A 49 -19.73 -18.24 -37.97
C ASN A 49 -18.71 -19.07 -37.20
N GLU A 50 -18.11 -18.50 -36.14
CA GLU A 50 -17.08 -19.18 -35.37
C GLU A 50 -17.60 -20.43 -34.65
N PRO A 51 -16.85 -21.53 -34.62
CA PRO A 51 -17.23 -22.71 -33.84
C PRO A 51 -17.27 -22.36 -32.34
N ASN A 52 -18.24 -22.93 -31.63
CA ASN A 52 -18.42 -22.71 -30.17
C ASN A 52 -18.75 -21.25 -29.78
N LYS A 53 -19.35 -20.45 -30.68
CA LYS A 53 -19.66 -19.04 -30.41
C LYS A 53 -20.45 -18.82 -29.12
N GLU A 54 -21.45 -19.65 -28.83
CA GLU A 54 -22.27 -19.53 -27.63
C GLU A 54 -21.42 -19.69 -26.33
N LYS A 55 -20.48 -20.64 -26.34
CA LYS A 55 -19.58 -20.86 -25.23
C LYS A 55 -18.62 -19.67 -25.05
N LYS A 56 -18.16 -19.08 -26.14
CA LYS A 56 -17.30 -17.89 -26.14
C LYS A 56 -18.07 -16.67 -25.60
N ILE A 57 -19.28 -16.45 -26.06
CA ILE A 57 -20.17 -15.36 -25.61
C ILE A 57 -20.43 -15.50 -24.09
N LYS A 58 -20.88 -16.66 -23.63
CA LYS A 58 -21.10 -16.92 -22.19
C LYS A 58 -19.86 -16.67 -21.33
N ARG A 59 -18.66 -16.88 -21.88
CA ARG A 59 -17.40 -16.58 -21.17
C ARG A 59 -17.13 -15.09 -21.14
N LEU A 60 -17.43 -14.35 -22.19
CA LEU A 60 -17.25 -12.89 -22.25
C LEU A 60 -18.28 -12.16 -21.40
N GLU A 61 -19.53 -12.60 -21.38
CA GLU A 61 -20.60 -12.04 -20.54
C GLU A 61 -20.32 -12.11 -19.02
N LYS A 62 -19.37 -12.97 -18.60
CA LYS A 62 -18.89 -13.02 -17.21
C LYS A 62 -17.81 -11.99 -16.88
N ARG A 63 -17.36 -11.23 -17.87
CA ARG A 63 -16.33 -10.19 -17.69
C ARG A 63 -16.98 -8.82 -17.61
N TYR A 64 -16.35 -7.90 -16.95
CA TYR A 64 -16.79 -6.50 -16.90
C TYR A 64 -16.11 -5.66 -17.98
N THR A 65 -14.88 -6.00 -18.33
CA THR A 65 -14.10 -5.30 -19.36
C THR A 65 -13.19 -6.26 -20.12
N ILE A 66 -12.68 -5.80 -21.28
CA ILE A 66 -11.63 -6.48 -22.04
C ILE A 66 -10.55 -5.47 -22.47
N GLY A 67 -9.29 -5.87 -22.34
CA GLY A 67 -8.12 -5.06 -22.69
C GLY A 67 -7.12 -5.01 -21.55
N ASN A 68 -5.88 -4.64 -21.89
CA ASN A 68 -4.79 -4.58 -20.93
C ASN A 68 -4.68 -3.21 -20.26
N LEU A 69 -4.26 -3.22 -19.02
CA LEU A 69 -3.80 -2.04 -18.29
C LEU A 69 -2.28 -1.92 -18.48
N ASN A 70 -1.80 -0.69 -18.68
CA ASN A 70 -0.38 -0.42 -18.94
C ASN A 70 0.46 -0.28 -17.65
N PHE A 71 -0.01 -0.85 -16.55
CA PHE A 71 0.69 -0.87 -15.27
C PHE A 71 0.51 -2.22 -14.59
N ASP A 72 1.45 -2.59 -13.73
CA ASP A 72 1.42 -3.85 -12.98
C ASP A 72 1.09 -3.64 -11.50
N ALA A 73 1.31 -2.44 -10.99
CA ALA A 73 1.06 -2.07 -9.60
C ALA A 73 0.41 -0.69 -9.50
N VAL A 74 -0.36 -0.52 -8.44
CA VAL A 74 -0.89 0.78 -8.01
C VAL A 74 -0.35 1.05 -6.60
N VAL A 75 0.35 2.18 -6.44
CA VAL A 75 0.78 2.66 -5.12
C VAL A 75 -0.21 3.72 -4.65
N ILE A 76 -0.88 3.43 -3.55
CA ILE A 76 -1.94 4.28 -2.98
C ILE A 76 -1.39 4.91 -1.70
N SER A 77 -1.14 6.23 -1.75
CA SER A 77 -0.56 6.98 -0.63
C SER A 77 -1.64 7.48 0.31
N ASP A 78 -2.43 6.56 0.89
CA ASP A 78 -3.58 6.92 1.72
C ASP A 78 -3.87 5.92 2.84
N PHE A 79 -4.82 6.30 3.70
CA PHE A 79 -5.23 5.57 4.90
C PHE A 79 -6.75 5.55 5.04
N ASP A 80 -7.27 4.69 5.91
CA ASP A 80 -8.65 4.64 6.37
C ASP A 80 -9.68 4.70 5.21
N GLU A 81 -10.70 5.53 5.34
CA GLU A 81 -11.78 5.68 4.37
C GLU A 81 -11.30 6.19 2.99
N SER A 82 -10.22 6.98 2.95
CA SER A 82 -9.65 7.43 1.68
C SER A 82 -9.03 6.27 0.90
N LEU A 83 -8.25 5.41 1.56
CA LEU A 83 -7.71 4.20 0.96
C LEU A 83 -8.83 3.29 0.45
N LYS A 84 -9.89 3.12 1.26
CA LYS A 84 -11.07 2.33 0.90
C LYS A 84 -11.80 2.89 -0.32
N SER A 85 -11.95 4.20 -0.40
CA SER A 85 -12.59 4.87 -1.53
C SER A 85 -11.81 4.67 -2.83
N VAL A 86 -10.48 4.78 -2.79
CA VAL A 86 -9.61 4.55 -3.95
C VAL A 86 -9.67 3.09 -4.39
N THR A 87 -9.52 2.15 -3.46
CA THR A 87 -9.54 0.71 -3.78
C THR A 87 -10.91 0.28 -4.32
N THR A 88 -12.01 0.76 -3.75
CA THR A 88 -13.36 0.49 -4.25
C THR A 88 -13.54 1.02 -5.69
N SER A 89 -13.04 2.23 -5.98
CA SER A 89 -13.11 2.79 -7.32
C SER A 89 -12.24 2.02 -8.34
N LEU A 90 -11.11 1.46 -7.90
CA LEU A 90 -10.28 0.56 -8.72
C LEU A 90 -11.04 -0.74 -9.04
N LEU A 91 -11.65 -1.37 -8.03
CA LEU A 91 -12.48 -2.57 -8.22
C LEU A 91 -13.65 -2.32 -9.17
N TYR A 92 -14.34 -1.18 -9.00
CA TYR A 92 -15.42 -0.77 -9.89
C TYR A 92 -14.97 -0.70 -11.37
N THR A 93 -13.74 -0.27 -11.60
CA THR A 93 -13.16 -0.20 -12.96
C THR A 93 -12.50 -1.50 -13.43
N ASP A 94 -12.79 -2.61 -12.76
CA ASP A 94 -12.25 -3.94 -13.06
C ASP A 94 -10.71 -4.01 -12.97
N VAL A 95 -10.14 -3.26 -12.04
CA VAL A 95 -8.74 -3.39 -11.61
C VAL A 95 -8.74 -4.20 -10.32
N LYS A 96 -8.24 -5.43 -10.39
CA LYS A 96 -8.36 -6.41 -9.30
C LYS A 96 -6.99 -6.77 -8.73
N PRO A 97 -6.91 -7.01 -7.41
CA PRO A 97 -5.66 -7.37 -6.76
C PRO A 97 -5.09 -8.73 -7.21
N GLU A 98 -5.90 -9.61 -7.83
CA GLU A 98 -5.41 -10.87 -8.40
C GLU A 98 -4.52 -10.65 -9.64
N ASN A 99 -4.67 -9.52 -10.33
CA ASN A 99 -3.97 -9.22 -11.57
C ASN A 99 -3.02 -8.02 -11.46
N LYS A 100 -3.12 -7.23 -10.39
CA LYS A 100 -2.34 -6.00 -10.16
C LYS A 100 -1.96 -5.89 -8.69
N TYR A 101 -0.74 -5.47 -8.40
CA TYR A 101 -0.31 -5.27 -7.03
C TYR A 101 -0.92 -4.00 -6.45
N PHE A 102 -1.66 -4.13 -5.36
CA PHE A 102 -2.13 -3.00 -4.56
C PHE A 102 -1.15 -2.77 -3.41
N ILE A 103 -0.42 -1.67 -3.50
CA ILE A 103 0.62 -1.32 -2.53
C ILE A 103 0.20 -0.02 -1.85
N THR A 104 0.29 0.03 -0.53
CA THR A 104 -0.02 1.25 0.23
C THR A 104 1.12 1.64 1.17
N LEU A 105 0.94 2.76 1.88
CA LEU A 105 1.87 3.21 2.90
C LEU A 105 1.79 2.33 4.15
N ASN A 106 2.61 2.66 5.15
CA ASN A 106 2.56 1.99 6.45
C ASN A 106 1.18 2.14 7.10
N GLN A 107 0.42 1.06 7.15
CA GLN A 107 -0.94 1.02 7.72
C GLN A 107 -0.96 0.68 9.22
N TRP A 108 0.21 0.63 9.85
CA TRP A 108 0.35 0.41 11.30
C TRP A 108 -0.42 -0.81 11.84
N PHE A 109 -0.62 -1.84 11.00
CA PHE A 109 -1.37 -3.06 11.32
C PHE A 109 -2.85 -2.79 11.61
N ASP A 110 -3.46 -1.87 10.88
CA ASP A 110 -4.89 -1.63 10.96
C ASP A 110 -5.68 -2.90 10.65
N GLU A 111 -6.45 -3.37 11.63
CA GLU A 111 -7.25 -4.57 11.52
C GLU A 111 -8.44 -4.43 10.54
N SER A 112 -8.80 -3.22 10.17
CA SER A 112 -9.86 -2.99 9.18
C SER A 112 -9.49 -3.58 7.83
N LEU A 113 -8.20 -3.54 7.44
CA LEU A 113 -7.70 -4.15 6.21
C LEU A 113 -7.89 -5.67 6.15
N LEU A 114 -7.91 -6.35 7.29
CA LEU A 114 -8.17 -7.79 7.35
C LEU A 114 -9.62 -8.13 7.01
N LYS A 115 -10.53 -7.17 7.15
CA LYS A 115 -11.97 -7.34 6.89
C LYS A 115 -12.32 -7.06 5.43
N GLU A 116 -11.55 -6.23 4.73
CA GLU A 116 -11.78 -5.82 3.35
C GLU A 116 -11.22 -6.88 2.36
N THR A 117 -11.91 -8.01 2.25
CA THR A 117 -11.43 -9.16 1.44
C THR A 117 -11.35 -8.88 -0.06
N ASP A 118 -12.19 -7.99 -0.59
CA ASP A 118 -12.27 -7.71 -2.02
C ASP A 118 -11.04 -6.96 -2.56
N VAL A 119 -10.30 -6.27 -1.67
CA VAL A 119 -9.07 -5.55 -2.03
C VAL A 119 -7.80 -6.35 -1.71
N GLN A 120 -7.94 -7.57 -1.25
CA GLN A 120 -6.81 -8.46 -0.96
C GLN A 120 -6.43 -9.28 -2.19
N PRO A 121 -5.12 -9.54 -2.41
CA PRO A 121 -4.01 -9.16 -1.55
C PRO A 121 -3.64 -7.67 -1.63
N ILE A 122 -3.38 -7.05 -0.47
CA ILE A 122 -2.83 -5.70 -0.36
C ILE A 122 -1.47 -5.75 0.34
N TYR A 123 -0.57 -4.87 -0.07
CA TYR A 123 0.82 -4.87 0.36
C TYR A 123 1.21 -3.54 0.99
N TYR A 124 1.99 -3.58 2.08
CA TYR A 124 2.50 -2.36 2.68
C TYR A 124 3.81 -2.55 3.48
N PRO A 125 4.67 -1.52 3.52
CA PRO A 125 5.82 -1.52 4.41
C PRO A 125 5.36 -1.20 5.84
N SER A 126 5.93 -1.87 6.84
CA SER A 126 5.71 -1.53 8.24
C SER A 126 6.88 -1.97 9.12
N ILE A 127 6.81 -1.60 10.38
CA ILE A 127 7.75 -2.00 11.42
C ILE A 127 7.63 -3.51 11.72
N ASN A 128 8.41 -4.00 12.68
CA ASN A 128 8.25 -5.39 13.12
C ASN A 128 6.94 -5.56 13.93
N LYS A 129 6.08 -6.48 13.51
CA LYS A 129 4.76 -6.72 14.12
C LYS A 129 4.86 -7.16 15.58
N GLU A 130 5.78 -8.06 15.89
CA GLU A 130 5.97 -8.56 17.26
C GLU A 130 6.38 -7.44 18.21
N ASN A 131 7.32 -6.58 17.76
CA ASN A 131 7.75 -5.41 18.53
C ASN A 131 6.60 -4.41 18.74
N PHE A 132 5.73 -4.26 17.74
CA PHE A 132 4.54 -3.41 17.85
C PHE A 132 3.56 -3.95 18.89
N ASP A 133 3.27 -5.26 18.84
CA ASP A 133 2.35 -5.91 19.76
C ASP A 133 2.88 -5.86 21.21
N ASP A 134 4.15 -6.14 21.40
CA ASP A 134 4.84 -6.01 22.69
C ASP A 134 4.74 -4.59 23.27
N TYR A 135 4.92 -3.58 22.40
CA TYR A 135 4.81 -2.19 22.82
C TYR A 135 3.37 -1.85 23.18
N LYS A 136 2.39 -2.27 22.38
CA LYS A 136 0.96 -2.05 22.61
C LYS A 136 0.54 -2.60 23.99
N ILE A 137 0.94 -3.84 24.30
CA ILE A 137 0.65 -4.48 25.59
C ILE A 137 1.27 -3.69 26.74
N LYS A 138 2.54 -3.29 26.63
CA LYS A 138 3.22 -2.54 27.69
C LYS A 138 2.63 -1.15 27.92
N TYR A 139 2.27 -0.47 26.83
CA TYR A 139 1.66 0.84 26.87
C TYR A 139 0.28 0.76 27.55
N PHE A 140 -0.56 -0.19 27.13
CA PHE A 140 -1.86 -0.41 27.70
C PHE A 140 -1.79 -0.72 29.22
N ASN A 141 -0.85 -1.56 29.62
CA ASN A 141 -0.65 -1.90 31.05
C ASN A 141 -0.21 -0.69 31.89
N ALA A 142 0.50 0.28 31.27
CA ALA A 142 0.97 1.47 31.97
C ALA A 142 -0.06 2.60 32.00
N PHE A 143 -0.85 2.77 30.96
CA PHE A 143 -1.70 3.94 30.77
C PHE A 143 -3.19 3.60 30.66
N ASN A 144 -3.56 2.34 30.56
CA ASN A 144 -4.92 1.84 30.31
C ASN A 144 -5.57 2.41 29.04
N GLU A 145 -4.74 2.71 28.03
CA GLU A 145 -5.11 3.25 26.73
C GLU A 145 -4.30 2.57 25.62
N ASP A 146 -4.83 2.56 24.40
CA ASP A 146 -4.06 2.12 23.23
C ASP A 146 -3.06 3.20 22.80
N PRO A 147 -1.83 2.82 22.42
CA PRO A 147 -0.82 3.78 21.98
C PRO A 147 -1.20 4.40 20.64
N SER A 148 -0.99 5.69 20.49
CA SER A 148 -1.00 6.33 19.18
C SER A 148 0.27 5.97 18.39
N HIS A 149 0.24 6.10 17.09
CA HIS A 149 1.43 5.89 16.24
C HIS A 149 2.58 6.84 16.62
N LEU A 150 2.24 8.06 17.05
CA LEU A 150 3.22 9.05 17.51
C LEU A 150 3.90 8.65 18.81
N SER A 151 3.20 7.97 19.73
CA SER A 151 3.78 7.50 20.99
C SER A 151 4.88 6.47 20.75
N LEU A 152 4.68 5.61 19.76
CA LEU A 152 5.66 4.60 19.36
C LEU A 152 6.92 5.23 18.74
N LEU A 153 6.73 6.21 17.84
CA LEU A 153 7.85 6.97 17.27
C LEU A 153 8.60 7.76 18.32
N SER A 154 7.88 8.37 19.27
CA SER A 154 8.47 9.14 20.37
C SER A 154 9.28 8.26 21.32
N TYR A 155 8.84 7.04 21.58
CA TYR A 155 9.57 6.07 22.38
C TYR A 155 10.98 5.80 21.81
N ASP A 156 11.06 5.53 20.50
CA ASP A 156 12.35 5.30 19.85
C ASP A 156 13.18 6.57 19.71
N LEU A 157 12.57 7.73 19.55
CA LEU A 157 13.27 9.02 19.54
C LEU A 157 13.97 9.29 20.89
N VAL A 158 13.27 9.06 22.00
CA VAL A 158 13.85 9.19 23.33
C VAL A 158 15.01 8.20 23.51
N GLY A 159 14.82 6.95 23.08
CA GLY A 159 15.88 5.94 23.08
C GLY A 159 17.09 6.33 22.25
N LEU A 160 16.89 6.93 21.08
CA LEU A 160 17.95 7.45 20.23
C LEU A 160 18.70 8.60 20.91
N ILE A 161 18.00 9.58 21.48
CA ILE A 161 18.61 10.71 22.19
C ILE A 161 19.44 10.19 23.37
N TYR A 162 18.90 9.27 24.16
CA TYR A 162 19.61 8.64 25.28
C TYR A 162 20.86 7.93 24.81
N TYR A 163 20.80 7.11 23.76
CA TYR A 163 21.95 6.43 23.19
C TYR A 163 23.04 7.40 22.70
N LEU A 164 22.64 8.49 22.05
CA LEU A 164 23.56 9.50 21.56
C LEU A 164 24.24 10.28 22.68
N SER A 165 23.57 10.48 23.83
CA SER A 165 24.12 11.14 24.99
C SER A 165 25.35 10.41 25.60
N PHE A 166 25.40 9.09 25.44
CA PHE A 166 26.59 8.32 25.85
C PHE A 166 27.74 8.39 24.86
N LYS A 167 27.47 8.72 23.59
CA LYS A 167 28.51 8.72 22.54
C LYS A 167 29.20 10.06 22.34
N SER A 168 28.56 11.15 22.75
CA SER A 168 29.13 12.48 22.61
C SER A 168 28.32 13.53 23.37
N ASP A 169 28.95 14.69 23.56
CA ASP A 169 28.26 15.85 24.08
C ASP A 169 27.09 16.26 23.19
N LEU A 170 25.88 16.31 23.76
CA LEU A 170 24.62 16.68 23.06
C LEU A 170 24.63 18.11 22.50
N THR A 171 25.60 18.96 22.91
CA THR A 171 25.77 20.30 22.37
C THR A 171 26.08 20.33 20.88
N ASN A 172 26.44 19.17 20.28
CA ASN A 172 26.82 19.06 18.89
C ASN A 172 26.05 17.95 18.12
N LEU A 173 24.73 17.85 18.32
CA LEU A 173 23.88 16.87 17.68
C LEU A 173 24.03 16.86 16.15
N SER A 174 24.16 18.03 15.53
CA SER A 174 24.35 18.16 14.08
C SER A 174 25.55 17.36 13.56
N ARG A 175 26.62 17.26 14.34
CA ARG A 175 27.81 16.48 13.97
C ARG A 175 27.55 14.97 14.01
N LEU A 176 26.69 14.52 14.93
CA LEU A 176 26.31 13.11 15.06
C LEU A 176 25.48 12.65 13.89
N PHE A 177 24.56 13.49 13.42
CA PHE A 177 23.72 13.19 12.28
C PHE A 177 24.43 13.28 10.91
N LYS A 178 25.59 13.91 10.85
CA LYS A 178 26.44 13.94 9.64
C LYS A 178 27.19 12.63 9.41
N LYS A 179 27.61 11.95 10.51
CA LYS A 179 28.30 10.67 10.41
C LYS A 179 27.28 9.55 10.17
N GLN A 180 27.72 8.49 9.49
CA GLN A 180 26.91 7.31 9.34
C GLN A 180 26.79 6.58 10.69
N ASN A 181 25.59 6.42 11.18
CA ASN A 181 25.26 5.70 12.41
C ASN A 181 24.04 4.82 12.14
N SER A 182 23.99 3.68 12.82
CA SER A 182 22.79 2.83 12.87
C SER A 182 22.31 2.75 14.31
N PHE A 183 21.01 2.87 14.48
CA PHE A 183 20.32 2.72 15.76
C PHE A 183 19.26 1.64 15.63
N LYS A 184 19.29 0.66 16.53
CA LYS A 184 18.26 -0.38 16.62
C LYS A 184 17.31 0.00 17.74
N GLY A 185 16.17 0.55 17.38
CA GLY A 185 15.06 0.85 18.28
C GLY A 185 14.08 -0.31 18.45
N LYS A 186 12.99 -0.03 19.15
CA LYS A 186 11.88 -0.96 19.28
C LYS A 186 11.13 -1.15 17.96
N ILE A 187 10.91 -0.06 17.23
CA ILE A 187 10.16 -0.07 15.98
C ILE A 187 11.02 -0.46 14.77
N GLY A 188 12.34 -0.50 14.89
CA GLY A 188 13.18 -0.97 13.79
C GLY A 188 14.60 -0.43 13.82
N ILE A 189 15.24 -0.54 12.67
CA ILE A 189 16.62 -0.07 12.47
C ILE A 189 16.57 1.24 11.69
N PHE A 190 17.20 2.27 12.26
CA PHE A 190 17.35 3.58 11.64
C PHE A 190 18.81 3.77 11.24
N ASP A 191 19.07 4.00 9.98
CA ASP A 191 20.37 4.41 9.48
C ASP A 191 20.37 5.94 9.33
N VAL A 192 21.27 6.60 10.03
CA VAL A 192 21.44 8.06 9.94
C VAL A 192 22.66 8.35 9.11
N LYS A 193 22.52 9.16 8.06
CA LYS A 193 23.62 9.61 7.20
C LYS A 193 23.27 10.93 6.56
N ASN A 194 24.19 11.91 6.61
CA ASN A 194 24.03 13.22 5.98
C ASN A 194 22.71 13.92 6.35
N ASN A 195 22.36 13.94 7.62
CA ASN A 195 21.10 14.48 8.15
C ASN A 195 19.82 13.82 7.57
N LYS A 196 19.95 12.63 7.00
CA LYS A 196 18.80 11.83 6.53
C LYS A 196 18.70 10.58 7.40
N ILE A 197 17.45 10.21 7.69
CA ILE A 197 17.12 8.99 8.41
C ILE A 197 16.50 8.02 7.40
N ASN A 198 17.09 6.83 7.28
CA ASN A 198 16.51 5.73 6.53
C ASN A 198 16.02 4.68 7.53
N HIS A 199 14.73 4.47 7.57
CA HIS A 199 14.11 3.43 8.38
C HIS A 199 14.04 2.13 7.57
N ARG A 200 14.58 1.04 8.10
CA ARG A 200 14.46 -0.29 7.50
C ARG A 200 13.13 -0.89 7.93
N LEU A 201 12.20 -0.93 7.01
CA LEU A 201 10.89 -1.53 7.23
C LEU A 201 10.85 -2.97 6.73
N ASN A 202 10.01 -3.78 7.36
CA ASN A 202 9.57 -5.05 6.80
C ASN A 202 8.50 -4.78 5.74
N PHE A 203 8.24 -5.77 4.89
CA PHE A 203 7.16 -5.71 3.91
C PHE A 203 6.13 -6.79 4.21
N TYR A 204 4.87 -6.41 4.26
CA TYR A 204 3.77 -7.27 4.63
C TYR A 204 2.76 -7.43 3.50
N LYS A 205 2.07 -8.57 3.51
CA LYS A 205 0.92 -8.87 2.66
C LYS A 205 -0.26 -9.20 3.56
N VAL A 206 -1.42 -8.60 3.26
CA VAL A 206 -2.71 -9.01 3.81
C VAL A 206 -3.45 -9.78 2.73
N GLU A 207 -3.75 -11.04 3.00
CA GLU A 207 -4.46 -11.94 2.10
C GLU A 207 -5.28 -12.95 2.92
N ASN A 208 -6.50 -13.26 2.48
CA ASN A 208 -7.39 -14.19 3.18
C ASN A 208 -7.62 -13.84 4.67
N LYS A 209 -7.67 -12.55 5.00
CA LYS A 209 -7.77 -12.01 6.38
C LYS A 209 -6.56 -12.30 7.26
N GLU A 210 -5.45 -12.67 6.68
CA GLU A 210 -4.21 -12.95 7.40
C GLU A 210 -3.11 -11.95 6.99
N LEU A 211 -2.31 -11.57 7.97
CA LEU A 211 -1.14 -10.73 7.78
C LEU A 211 0.11 -11.60 7.73
N THR A 212 0.83 -11.55 6.64
CA THR A 212 2.07 -12.29 6.43
C THR A 212 3.24 -11.35 6.16
N LYS A 213 4.36 -11.54 6.87
CA LYS A 213 5.61 -10.86 6.54
C LYS A 213 6.23 -11.53 5.31
N ILE A 214 6.60 -10.71 4.31
CA ILE A 214 7.22 -11.20 3.07
C ILE A 214 8.74 -11.00 3.11
N PHE A 215 9.19 -9.83 3.61
CA PHE A 215 10.60 -9.45 3.74
C PHE A 215 10.89 -8.83 5.11
#